data_735a50e43743e6532bdae1e856d54e5f
#
_entry.id   735a50e43743e6532bdae1e856d54e5f
#
_cell.length_a   1.000
_cell.length_b   1.000
_cell.length_c   1.000
_cell.angle_alpha   90.00
_cell.angle_beta   90.00
_cell.angle_gamma   90.00
#
_symmetry.space_group_name_H-M   'P 1'
#
loop_
_entity.id
_entity.type
_entity.pdbx_description
1 polymer ?
#
loop_
_entity_poly.entity_id
_entity_poly.type
_entity_poly.pdbx_seq_one_letter_code
_entity_poly.pdbx_strand_id
1 'polypeptide(L)'
;AIAQVLVEHFDPRFSEFSYGFRPGRSAHQAIEQTQRYIAEGRSWIVEMDLAKFFDTVNHDRLISVLERNCRDKMLIRLIRRYLRTSILADGLVTPRDEGTPQGSPLSPILSLIVLDELDKYLEKRGLKFCRYADDCNYTLGPSAPGSACWKTRSSSSRSRSSCGLIATRAASFALEEQKCKK
;
A
#
# COMPACT_ATOMS: atom_id res chain seq x y z
N ALA A 1 15.00 15.80 -8.12
CA ALA A 1 15.95 15.86 -7.00
C ALA A 1 15.42 15.11 -5.75
N ILE A 2 14.40 15.60 -5.00
CA ILE A 2 13.96 14.96 -3.74
C ILE A 2 13.49 13.51 -3.94
N ALA A 3 12.65 13.26 -4.93
CA ALA A 3 12.17 11.91 -5.22
C ALA A 3 13.33 10.93 -5.50
N GLN A 4 14.35 11.35 -6.23
CA GLN A 4 15.54 10.53 -6.52
C GLN A 4 16.28 10.14 -5.24
N VAL A 5 16.54 11.10 -4.36
CA VAL A 5 17.20 10.84 -3.06
C VAL A 5 16.37 9.88 -2.21
N LEU A 6 15.04 10.05 -2.17
CA LEU A 6 14.17 9.13 -1.44
C LEU A 6 14.16 7.73 -2.07
N VAL A 7 14.15 7.62 -3.39
CA VAL A 7 14.20 6.32 -4.08
C VAL A 7 15.52 5.62 -3.74
N GLU A 8 16.66 6.27 -3.88
CA GLU A 8 17.97 5.68 -3.55
C GLU A 8 18.05 5.21 -2.09
N HIS A 9 17.41 5.94 -1.18
CA HIS A 9 17.43 5.62 0.25
C HIS A 9 16.45 4.52 0.65
N PHE A 10 15.24 4.53 0.07
CA PHE A 10 14.16 3.64 0.51
C PHE A 10 14.00 2.39 -0.35
N ASP A 11 14.26 2.44 -1.66
CA ASP A 11 14.04 1.32 -2.58
C ASP A 11 14.73 0.01 -2.15
N PRO A 12 15.98 0.02 -1.65
CA PRO A 12 16.64 -1.20 -1.18
C PRO A 12 15.98 -1.85 0.06
N ARG A 13 15.08 -1.14 0.73
CA ARG A 13 14.40 -1.59 1.96
C ARG A 13 12.98 -2.09 1.72
N PHE A 14 12.43 -1.80 0.54
CA PHE A 14 11.09 -2.24 0.17
C PHE A 14 11.05 -3.74 -0.08
N SER A 15 9.88 -4.33 0.18
CA SER A 15 9.62 -5.72 -0.13
C SER A 15 9.98 -6.07 -1.57
N GLU A 16 10.57 -7.23 -1.79
CA GLU A 16 10.83 -7.75 -3.13
C GLU A 16 9.54 -8.08 -3.91
N PHE A 17 8.41 -8.21 -3.22
CA PHE A 17 7.09 -8.45 -3.80
C PHE A 17 6.30 -7.17 -4.10
N SER A 18 6.93 -6.01 -3.95
CA SER A 18 6.42 -4.70 -4.34
C SER A 18 7.04 -4.28 -5.67
N TYR A 19 6.22 -4.02 -6.70
CA TYR A 19 6.67 -3.82 -8.08
C TYR A 19 6.37 -2.44 -8.66
N GLY A 20 5.25 -1.82 -8.29
CA GLY A 20 4.83 -0.54 -8.86
C GLY A 20 5.71 0.64 -8.43
N PHE A 21 5.93 1.58 -9.34
CA PHE A 21 6.70 2.81 -9.13
C PHE A 21 8.15 2.64 -8.66
N ARG A 22 8.75 1.49 -8.91
CA ARG A 22 10.12 1.17 -8.50
C ARG A 22 11.07 1.01 -9.70
N PRO A 23 12.32 1.47 -9.59
CA PRO A 23 13.32 1.27 -10.63
C PRO A 23 13.57 -0.22 -10.91
N GLY A 24 13.63 -0.60 -12.18
CA GLY A 24 13.91 -1.99 -12.58
C GLY A 24 12.81 -2.99 -12.27
N ARG A 25 11.64 -2.54 -11.82
CA ARG A 25 10.46 -3.38 -11.54
C ARG A 25 9.36 -3.12 -12.56
N SER A 26 8.56 -4.14 -12.88
CA SER A 26 7.48 -4.06 -13.87
C SER A 26 6.25 -4.86 -13.46
N ALA A 27 5.11 -4.55 -14.09
CA ALA A 27 3.88 -5.32 -13.91
C ALA A 27 4.02 -6.77 -14.36
N HIS A 28 4.83 -7.03 -15.41
CA HIS A 28 5.10 -8.39 -15.88
C HIS A 28 5.76 -9.26 -14.81
N GLN A 29 6.72 -8.71 -14.07
CA GLN A 29 7.36 -9.42 -12.96
C GLN A 29 6.37 -9.74 -11.83
N ALA A 30 5.41 -8.85 -11.54
CA ALA A 30 4.35 -9.11 -10.58
C ALA A 30 3.43 -10.26 -11.03
N ILE A 31 3.08 -10.29 -12.32
CA ILE A 31 2.29 -11.36 -12.93
C ILE A 31 3.04 -12.69 -12.88
N GLU A 32 4.30 -12.72 -13.28
CA GLU A 32 5.14 -13.92 -13.21
C GLU A 32 5.24 -14.46 -11.77
N GLN A 33 5.42 -13.58 -10.80
CA GLN A 33 5.46 -13.99 -9.39
C GLN A 33 4.12 -14.55 -8.92
N THR A 34 3.00 -13.96 -9.34
CA THR A 34 1.66 -14.49 -9.05
C THR A 34 1.46 -15.87 -9.68
N GLN A 35 1.91 -16.07 -10.93
CA GLN A 35 1.86 -17.38 -11.60
C GLN A 35 2.69 -18.43 -10.85
N ARG A 36 3.87 -18.08 -10.32
CA ARG A 36 4.66 -19.01 -9.48
C ARG A 36 3.89 -19.42 -8.23
N TYR A 37 3.21 -18.50 -7.55
CA TYR A 37 2.39 -18.84 -6.39
C TYR A 37 1.22 -19.76 -6.74
N ILE A 38 0.60 -19.59 -7.91
CA ILE A 38 -0.45 -20.51 -8.41
C ILE A 38 0.13 -21.89 -8.68
N ALA A 39 1.29 -21.98 -9.32
CA ALA A 39 2.00 -23.23 -9.59
C ALA A 39 2.40 -23.98 -8.31
N GLU A 40 2.68 -23.26 -7.20
CA GLU A 40 2.90 -23.82 -5.88
C GLU A 40 1.61 -24.37 -5.21
N GLY A 41 0.48 -24.38 -5.93
CA GLY A 41 -0.81 -24.88 -5.43
C GLY A 41 -1.65 -23.84 -4.67
N ARG A 42 -1.29 -22.54 -4.74
CA ARG A 42 -2.07 -21.46 -4.15
C ARG A 42 -3.12 -20.98 -5.12
N SER A 43 -4.27 -21.65 -5.14
CA SER A 43 -5.34 -21.40 -6.12
C SER A 43 -6.31 -20.28 -5.74
N TRP A 44 -6.21 -19.74 -4.54
CA TRP A 44 -7.06 -18.63 -4.10
C TRP A 44 -6.29 -17.33 -4.14
N ILE A 45 -6.79 -16.37 -4.92
CA ILE A 45 -6.27 -15.01 -5.01
C ILE A 45 -7.29 -14.10 -4.35
N VAL A 46 -6.81 -13.28 -3.41
CA VAL A 46 -7.61 -12.23 -2.78
C VAL A 46 -7.05 -10.90 -3.24
N GLU A 47 -7.86 -10.18 -3.97
CA GLU A 47 -7.56 -8.81 -4.42
C GLU A 47 -7.91 -7.82 -3.31
N MET A 48 -6.96 -6.95 -3.02
CA MET A 48 -7.09 -5.87 -2.05
C MET A 48 -6.89 -4.55 -2.79
N ASP A 49 -7.99 -3.82 -2.97
CA ASP A 49 -8.00 -2.47 -3.51
C ASP A 49 -7.99 -1.45 -2.37
N LEU A 50 -7.03 -0.54 -2.40
CA LEU A 50 -6.92 0.56 -1.44
C LEU A 50 -7.63 1.79 -2.02
N ALA A 51 -8.96 1.83 -1.83
CA ALA A 51 -9.80 2.88 -2.39
C ALA A 51 -9.26 4.29 -2.09
N LYS A 52 -8.99 5.06 -3.16
CA LYS A 52 -8.50 6.45 -3.09
C LYS A 52 -7.25 6.62 -2.24
N PHE A 53 -6.34 5.63 -2.26
CA PHE A 53 -5.16 5.62 -1.39
C PHE A 53 -4.38 6.93 -1.45
N PHE A 54 -4.09 7.46 -2.65
CA PHE A 54 -3.36 8.71 -2.83
C PHE A 54 -4.05 9.93 -2.22
N ASP A 55 -5.38 9.91 -2.12
CA ASP A 55 -6.18 11.02 -1.58
C ASP A 55 -6.37 10.91 -0.05
N THR A 56 -6.11 9.74 0.52
CA THR A 56 -6.37 9.45 1.94
C THR A 56 -5.11 9.20 2.78
N VAL A 57 -3.92 9.38 2.18
CA VAL A 57 -2.65 9.24 2.92
C VAL A 57 -2.60 10.24 4.07
N ASN A 58 -2.57 9.73 5.30
CA ASN A 58 -2.43 10.57 6.48
C ASN A 58 -1.02 11.16 6.56
N HIS A 59 -0.93 12.50 6.58
CA HIS A 59 0.34 13.23 6.57
C HIS A 59 1.20 12.94 7.81
N ASP A 60 0.60 12.90 8.99
CA ASP A 60 1.36 12.70 10.24
C ASP A 60 1.94 11.30 10.31
N ARG A 61 1.19 10.29 9.82
CA ARG A 61 1.71 8.93 9.70
C ARG A 61 2.87 8.85 8.73
N LEU A 62 2.73 9.40 7.53
CA LEU A 62 3.80 9.44 6.53
C LEU A 62 5.06 10.12 7.09
N ILE A 63 4.90 11.26 7.73
CA ILE A 63 6.00 11.99 8.35
C ILE A 63 6.65 11.17 9.47
N SER A 64 5.86 10.49 10.30
CA SER A 64 6.38 9.61 11.36
C SER A 64 7.22 8.45 10.80
N VAL A 65 6.79 7.84 9.68
CA VAL A 65 7.56 6.81 8.98
C VAL A 65 8.87 7.37 8.43
N LEU A 66 8.82 8.56 7.83
CA LEU A 66 10.01 9.25 7.33
C LEU A 66 11.00 9.57 8.45
N GLU A 67 10.53 10.12 9.58
CA GLU A 67 11.36 10.47 10.75
C GLU A 67 12.08 9.27 11.37
N ARG A 68 11.45 8.10 11.35
CA ARG A 68 12.08 6.85 11.82
C ARG A 68 13.24 6.38 10.93
N ASN A 69 13.17 6.68 9.64
CA ASN A 69 14.09 6.15 8.63
C ASN A 69 15.07 7.18 8.07
N CYS A 70 14.79 8.47 8.24
CA CYS A 70 15.59 9.57 7.72
C CYS A 70 15.89 10.57 8.84
N ARG A 71 17.19 10.90 9.03
CA ARG A 71 17.63 11.84 10.06
C ARG A 71 17.65 13.31 9.60
N ASP A 72 17.44 13.55 8.31
CA ASP A 72 17.46 14.91 7.75
C ASP A 72 16.17 15.66 8.05
N LYS A 73 16.22 16.48 9.10
CA LYS A 73 15.07 17.30 9.54
C LYS A 73 14.68 18.37 8.51
N MET A 74 15.62 18.85 7.68
CA MET A 74 15.32 19.82 6.64
C MET A 74 14.52 19.20 5.51
N LEU A 75 14.90 18.00 5.07
CA LEU A 75 14.17 17.23 4.08
C LEU A 75 12.75 16.91 4.57
N ILE A 76 12.60 16.43 5.80
CA ILE A 76 11.29 16.12 6.39
C ILE A 76 10.40 17.37 6.46
N ARG A 77 10.95 18.51 6.88
CA ARG A 77 10.23 19.81 6.92
C ARG A 77 9.77 20.23 5.52
N LEU A 78 10.61 20.02 4.51
CA LEU A 78 10.28 20.34 3.11
C LEU A 78 9.14 19.43 2.59
N ILE A 79 9.20 18.13 2.86
CA ILE A 79 8.13 17.17 2.51
C ILE A 79 6.82 17.56 3.21
N ARG A 80 6.87 17.92 4.49
CA ARG A 80 5.67 18.34 5.23
C ARG A 80 5.04 19.60 4.61
N ARG A 81 5.84 20.56 4.19
CA ARG A 81 5.35 21.75 3.47
C ARG A 81 4.73 21.38 2.11
N TYR A 82 5.38 20.48 1.38
CA TYR A 82 4.87 19.97 0.11
C TYR A 82 3.50 19.29 0.27
N LEU A 83 3.33 18.44 1.26
CA LEU A 83 2.06 17.73 1.51
C LEU A 83 0.92 18.71 1.84
N ARG A 84 1.20 19.79 2.55
CA ARG A 84 0.24 20.84 2.91
C ARG A 84 -0.04 21.86 1.82
N THR A 85 0.54 21.68 0.63
CA THR A 85 0.28 22.60 -0.49
C THR A 85 -1.20 22.54 -0.86
N SER A 86 -1.84 23.70 -0.84
CA SER A 86 -3.26 23.85 -1.15
C SER A 86 -3.56 23.46 -2.58
N ILE A 87 -4.76 22.97 -2.82
CA ILE A 87 -5.29 22.70 -4.14
C ILE A 87 -6.11 23.91 -4.58
N LEU A 88 -5.88 24.36 -5.82
CA LEU A 88 -6.75 25.29 -6.49
C LEU A 88 -7.77 24.48 -7.29
N ALA A 89 -9.00 24.39 -6.82
CA ALA A 89 -10.11 23.76 -7.51
C ALA A 89 -11.24 24.77 -7.66
N ASP A 90 -11.75 24.94 -8.87
CA ASP A 90 -12.87 25.85 -9.19
C ASP A 90 -12.67 27.30 -8.66
N GLY A 91 -11.42 27.78 -8.67
CA GLY A 91 -11.07 29.14 -8.18
C GLY A 91 -10.98 29.28 -6.67
N LEU A 92 -11.20 28.18 -5.92
CA LEU A 92 -11.08 28.16 -4.46
C LEU A 92 -9.78 27.47 -4.05
N VAL A 93 -9.03 28.10 -3.13
CA VAL A 93 -7.83 27.53 -2.51
C VAL A 93 -8.25 26.74 -1.28
N THR A 94 -8.19 25.42 -1.38
CA THR A 94 -8.55 24.51 -0.28
C THR A 94 -7.29 23.96 0.37
N PRO A 95 -7.09 24.08 1.69
CA PRO A 95 -6.00 23.43 2.39
C PRO A 95 -6.11 21.91 2.23
N ARG A 96 -4.96 21.24 2.12
CA ARG A 96 -4.90 19.79 2.08
C ARG A 96 -4.44 19.25 3.44
N ASP A 97 -5.32 18.51 4.10
CA ASP A 97 -5.03 17.87 5.39
C ASP A 97 -4.65 16.39 5.23
N GLU A 98 -5.01 15.77 4.10
CA GLU A 98 -4.76 14.37 3.77
C GLU A 98 -4.35 14.22 2.29
N GLY A 99 -3.77 13.08 1.97
CA GLY A 99 -3.41 12.70 0.61
C GLY A 99 -2.13 13.34 0.09
N THR A 100 -1.75 12.91 -1.10
CA THR A 100 -0.56 13.40 -1.81
C THR A 100 -1.00 14.12 -3.10
N PRO A 101 -0.29 15.19 -3.51
CA PRO A 101 -0.60 15.88 -4.76
C PRO A 101 -0.54 14.93 -5.95
N GLN A 102 -1.67 14.77 -6.67
CA GLN A 102 -1.72 13.92 -7.86
C GLN A 102 -0.87 14.54 -8.99
N GLY A 103 -0.23 13.66 -9.80
CA GLY A 103 0.62 14.09 -10.92
C GLY A 103 2.02 14.57 -10.50
N SER A 104 2.37 14.56 -9.22
CA SER A 104 3.70 14.93 -8.77
C SER A 104 4.66 13.74 -8.78
N PRO A 105 5.93 13.94 -9.19
CA PRO A 105 6.95 12.89 -9.15
C PRO A 105 7.28 12.38 -7.72
N LEU A 106 6.89 13.13 -6.69
CA LEU A 106 7.15 12.77 -5.30
C LEU A 106 6.08 11.85 -4.71
N SER A 107 4.84 11.95 -5.18
CA SER A 107 3.71 11.19 -4.64
C SER A 107 3.90 9.67 -4.74
N PRO A 108 4.40 9.09 -5.84
CA PRO A 108 4.61 7.64 -5.92
C PRO A 108 5.56 7.10 -4.85
N ILE A 109 6.70 7.73 -4.62
CA ILE A 109 7.65 7.27 -3.60
C ILE A 109 7.11 7.46 -2.18
N LEU A 110 6.39 8.54 -1.89
CA LEU A 110 5.76 8.74 -0.59
C LEU A 110 4.69 7.68 -0.32
N SER A 111 3.92 7.31 -1.33
CA SER A 111 2.95 6.22 -1.25
C SER A 111 3.61 4.88 -0.97
N LEU A 112 4.71 4.56 -1.65
CA LEU A 112 5.47 3.33 -1.41
C LEU A 112 6.00 3.26 0.03
N ILE A 113 6.48 4.36 0.58
CA ILE A 113 6.98 4.43 1.97
C ILE A 113 5.89 4.08 2.98
N VAL A 114 4.64 4.50 2.75
CA VAL A 114 3.51 4.13 3.63
C VAL A 114 3.10 2.68 3.40
N LEU A 115 3.04 2.24 2.14
CA LEU A 115 2.63 0.87 1.76
C LEU A 115 3.64 -0.20 2.18
N ASP A 116 4.91 0.15 2.37
CA ASP A 116 5.93 -0.75 2.89
C ASP A 116 5.57 -1.29 4.30
N GLU A 117 4.82 -0.54 5.11
CA GLU A 117 4.31 -1.04 6.39
C GLU A 117 3.28 -2.16 6.18
N LEU A 118 2.44 -2.07 5.14
CA LEU A 118 1.52 -3.14 4.74
C LEU A 118 2.28 -4.36 4.22
N ASP A 119 3.28 -4.14 3.37
CA ASP A 119 4.10 -5.23 2.83
C ASP A 119 4.77 -6.03 3.96
N LYS A 120 5.42 -5.34 4.90
CA LYS A 120 6.04 -5.94 6.07
C LYS A 120 5.05 -6.67 6.98
N TYR A 121 3.83 -6.16 7.09
CA TYR A 121 2.76 -6.84 7.82
C TYR A 121 2.34 -8.14 7.16
N LEU A 122 2.19 -8.15 5.82
CA LEU A 122 1.85 -9.35 5.06
C LEU A 122 2.98 -10.41 5.14
N GLU A 123 4.24 -9.97 5.00
CA GLU A 123 5.42 -10.82 5.14
C GLU A 123 5.51 -11.45 6.54
N LYS A 124 5.34 -10.66 7.59
CA LYS A 124 5.35 -11.13 8.97
C LYS A 124 4.30 -12.21 9.26
N ARG A 125 3.19 -12.19 8.52
CA ARG A 125 2.14 -13.21 8.59
C ARG A 125 2.39 -14.41 7.67
N GLY A 126 3.48 -14.42 6.92
CA GLY A 126 3.82 -15.49 5.97
C GLY A 126 2.88 -15.53 4.76
N LEU A 127 2.16 -14.44 4.48
CA LEU A 127 1.30 -14.33 3.33
C LEU A 127 2.14 -14.11 2.08
N LYS A 128 1.86 -14.85 1.02
CA LYS A 128 2.46 -14.65 -0.30
C LYS A 128 1.63 -13.62 -1.05
N PHE A 129 2.24 -12.51 -1.42
CA PHE A 129 1.54 -11.40 -2.08
C PHE A 129 2.37 -10.83 -3.22
N CYS A 130 1.70 -10.07 -4.08
CA CYS A 130 2.30 -9.21 -5.07
C CYS A 130 1.57 -7.87 -5.03
N ARG A 131 2.31 -6.79 -4.92
CA ARG A 131 1.74 -5.45 -4.94
C ARG A 131 2.27 -4.65 -6.13
N TYR A 132 1.37 -4.03 -6.87
CA TYR A 132 1.70 -3.07 -7.89
C TYR A 132 1.03 -1.72 -7.58
N ALA A 133 1.80 -0.77 -7.06
CA ALA A 133 1.29 0.49 -6.50
C ALA A 133 0.31 0.26 -5.34
N ASP A 134 -0.95 0.68 -5.48
CA ASP A 134 -2.06 0.50 -4.56
C ASP A 134 -2.80 -0.84 -4.74
N ASP A 135 -2.64 -1.49 -5.90
CA ASP A 135 -3.20 -2.83 -6.13
C ASP A 135 -2.37 -3.90 -5.42
N CYS A 136 -2.97 -4.63 -4.52
CA CYS A 136 -2.31 -5.70 -3.79
C CYS A 136 -3.10 -7.01 -3.88
N ASN A 137 -2.44 -8.04 -4.39
CA ASN A 137 -2.99 -9.40 -4.46
C ASN A 137 -2.22 -10.31 -3.52
N TYR A 138 -2.91 -11.02 -2.63
CA TYR A 138 -2.29 -12.07 -1.84
C TYR A 138 -2.94 -13.44 -2.11
N THR A 139 -2.13 -14.49 -1.98
CA THR A 139 -2.55 -15.84 -2.31
C THR A 139 -2.68 -16.71 -1.06
N LEU A 140 -3.70 -17.54 -1.05
CA LEU A 140 -3.95 -18.51 0.02
C LEU A 140 -3.79 -19.93 -0.52
N GLY A 141 -3.18 -20.78 0.31
CA GLY A 141 -3.09 -22.21 0.03
C GLY A 141 -4.44 -22.93 0.23
N PRO A 142 -4.56 -24.16 -0.29
CA PRO A 142 -5.81 -24.94 -0.20
C PRO A 142 -6.23 -25.25 1.23
N SER A 143 -5.32 -25.27 2.17
CA SER A 143 -5.56 -25.55 3.60
C SER A 143 -5.80 -24.30 4.45
N ALA A 144 -5.87 -23.11 3.85
CA ALA A 144 -6.09 -21.89 4.61
C ALA A 144 -7.51 -21.85 5.22
N PRO A 145 -7.67 -21.43 6.48
CA PRO A 145 -8.99 -21.38 7.15
C PRO A 145 -10.05 -20.57 6.38
N GLY A 146 -9.62 -19.63 5.57
CA GLY A 146 -10.51 -18.84 4.71
C GLY A 146 -11.00 -19.56 3.46
N SER A 147 -10.36 -20.67 3.02
CA SER A 147 -10.72 -21.39 1.81
C SER A 147 -12.07 -22.11 1.95
N ALA A 148 -12.38 -22.60 3.13
CA ALA A 148 -13.65 -23.28 3.42
C ALA A 148 -14.81 -22.29 3.52
N CYS A 149 -14.62 -21.15 4.17
CA CYS A 149 -15.62 -20.09 4.29
C CYS A 149 -15.94 -19.45 2.94
N TRP A 150 -14.98 -19.35 2.04
CA TRP A 150 -15.14 -18.77 0.72
C TRP A 150 -15.85 -19.72 -0.26
N LYS A 151 -15.54 -21.01 -0.23
CA LYS A 151 -16.21 -22.02 -1.07
C LYS A 151 -17.74 -22.05 -0.86
N THR A 152 -18.20 -21.81 0.36
CA THR A 152 -19.62 -21.81 0.69
C THR A 152 -20.36 -20.55 0.23
N ARG A 153 -19.66 -19.47 -0.03
CA ARG A 153 -20.27 -18.18 -0.46
C ARG A 153 -20.23 -17.92 -1.97
N SER A 154 -19.36 -18.59 -2.73
CA SER A 154 -19.25 -18.41 -4.18
C SER A 154 -20.44 -19.02 -4.97
N SER A 155 -21.29 -19.83 -4.34
CA SER A 155 -22.52 -20.34 -4.94
C SER A 155 -23.73 -19.38 -4.86
N SER A 156 -23.57 -18.21 -4.25
CA SER A 156 -24.59 -17.17 -4.11
C SER A 156 -24.10 -15.84 -4.68
N SER A 157 -24.75 -15.38 -5.72
CA SER A 157 -24.44 -14.21 -6.56
C SER A 157 -24.46 -12.84 -5.86
N ARG A 158 -24.15 -12.77 -4.58
CA ARG A 158 -24.28 -11.53 -3.78
C ARG A 158 -23.10 -11.18 -2.86
N SER A 159 -21.86 -11.58 -3.17
CA SER A 159 -20.76 -11.46 -2.20
C SER A 159 -19.54 -10.61 -2.61
N ARG A 160 -19.68 -9.68 -3.55
CA ARG A 160 -18.59 -8.69 -3.81
C ARG A 160 -18.32 -7.76 -2.61
N SER A 161 -19.34 -7.55 -1.75
CA SER A 161 -19.25 -6.63 -0.60
C SER A 161 -18.45 -7.16 0.60
N SER A 162 -18.31 -8.48 0.76
CA SER A 162 -17.66 -9.06 1.95
C SER A 162 -16.15 -9.21 1.82
N CYS A 163 -15.63 -9.31 0.61
CA CYS A 163 -14.18 -9.37 0.37
C CYS A 163 -13.55 -7.99 0.53
N GLY A 164 -14.22 -6.94 0.06
CA GLY A 164 -13.83 -5.54 0.32
C GLY A 164 -13.77 -5.22 1.81
N LEU A 165 -14.67 -5.78 2.62
CA LEU A 165 -14.70 -5.54 4.07
C LEU A 165 -13.52 -6.20 4.80
N ILE A 166 -13.06 -7.36 4.37
CA ILE A 166 -11.91 -8.05 4.98
C ILE A 166 -10.60 -7.37 4.57
N ALA A 167 -10.51 -6.93 3.32
CA ALA A 167 -9.35 -6.20 2.82
C ALA A 167 -9.26 -4.79 3.45
N THR A 168 -10.38 -4.08 3.55
CA THR A 168 -10.47 -2.78 4.24
C THR A 168 -10.16 -2.94 5.73
N ARG A 169 -10.58 -4.04 6.36
CA ARG A 169 -10.23 -4.35 7.75
C ARG A 169 -8.77 -4.71 7.93
N ALA A 170 -8.12 -5.40 7.00
CA ALA A 170 -6.68 -5.68 7.09
C ALA A 170 -5.85 -4.39 6.87
N ALA A 171 -6.22 -3.56 5.92
CA ALA A 171 -5.61 -2.26 5.72
C ALA A 171 -5.93 -1.29 6.87
N SER A 172 -7.19 -1.23 7.35
CA SER A 172 -7.58 -0.47 8.54
C SER A 172 -6.95 -1.02 9.81
N PHE A 173 -6.80 -2.34 9.95
CA PHE A 173 -6.20 -2.96 11.12
C PHE A 173 -4.71 -2.67 11.21
N ALA A 174 -3.99 -2.66 10.08
CA ALA A 174 -2.63 -2.14 10.04
C ALA A 174 -2.58 -0.64 10.39
N LEU A 175 -3.69 0.10 10.14
CA LEU A 175 -3.86 1.51 10.47
C LEU A 175 -4.40 1.74 11.90
N GLU A 176 -5.18 0.80 12.47
CA GLU A 176 -5.84 0.94 13.78
C GLU A 176 -5.07 0.34 14.96
N GLU A 177 -4.20 -0.66 14.79
CA GLU A 177 -3.38 -1.18 15.89
C GLU A 177 -2.47 -0.11 16.54
N GLN A 178 -2.27 1.03 15.88
CA GLN A 178 -1.57 2.16 16.49
C GLN A 178 -2.47 3.12 17.29
N LYS A 179 -3.81 3.03 17.19
CA LYS A 179 -4.73 3.84 18.01
C LYS A 179 -5.01 3.23 19.39
N CYS A 180 -4.73 1.95 19.61
CA CYS A 180 -4.99 1.25 20.87
C CYS A 180 -3.80 1.18 21.85
N LYS A 181 -2.69 1.89 21.56
CA LYS A 181 -1.59 2.05 22.52
C LYS A 181 -1.49 3.51 22.95
N LYS A 182 -2.46 3.95 23.71
CA LYS A 182 -2.35 5.07 24.67
C LYS A 182 -2.86 4.61 26.01
#